data_2d82ed30a355dc5199f7286f19eab4a6
#
_entry.id   2d82ed30a355dc5199f7286f19eab4a6
#
_cell.length_a   1.000
_cell.length_b   1.000
_cell.length_c   1.000
_cell.angle_alpha   90.00
_cell.angle_beta   90.00
_cell.angle_gamma   90.00
#
_symmetry.space_group_name_H-M   'P 1'
#
loop_
_entity.id
_entity.type
_entity.pdbx_description
1 polymer ?
#
loop_
_entity_poly.entity_id
_entity_poly.type
_entity_poly.pdbx_seq_one_letter_code
_entity_poly.pdbx_strand_id
1 'polypeptide(L)'
;DNTVIQFNEVSDHKAPWDAQGFDSDWNCRNTLIQYNYSHDNDGGMVLICNSGESPATFNAGNVGTVIRYNISINDGRRTRPTRAGMFSPSIHIAGPVKNTTISHNIIHANRRATKEADRSMITSDSWGGYSDSTFVQGNIFYTQEASTFNFTKSTNDVFSGNYYLGTFKVKPADKDARSVSE
;
A
#
# COMPACT_ATOMS: atom_id res chain seq x y z
N ASP A 1 -13.28 6.72 14.13
CA ASP A 1 -13.08 7.95 13.36
C ASP A 1 -11.91 8.77 13.93
N ASN A 2 -11.12 9.39 13.06
CA ASN A 2 -9.97 10.24 13.43
C ASN A 2 -8.89 9.50 14.24
N THR A 3 -8.65 8.23 13.94
CA THR A 3 -7.59 7.43 14.58
C THR A 3 -6.22 7.90 14.11
N VAL A 4 -5.27 8.01 15.04
CA VAL A 4 -3.88 8.33 14.73
C VAL A 4 -2.98 7.17 15.19
N ILE A 5 -2.19 6.63 14.25
CA ILE A 5 -1.18 5.59 14.49
C ILE A 5 0.17 6.20 14.15
N GLN A 6 1.01 6.40 15.15
CA GLN A 6 2.30 7.08 14.94
C GLN A 6 3.39 6.62 15.92
N PHE A 7 4.65 6.79 15.50
CA PHE A 7 5.85 6.49 16.28
C PHE A 7 5.93 5.02 16.74
N ASN A 8 5.45 4.12 15.87
CA ASN A 8 5.53 2.69 16.13
C ASN A 8 6.57 2.03 15.21
N GLU A 9 7.13 0.95 15.69
CA GLU A 9 7.89 -0.01 14.88
C GLU A 9 7.12 -1.33 14.82
N VAL A 10 6.96 -1.88 13.62
CA VAL A 10 6.30 -3.17 13.39
C VAL A 10 7.15 -4.01 12.46
N SER A 11 7.50 -5.21 12.90
CA SER A 11 8.35 -6.12 12.13
C SER A 11 7.96 -7.57 12.31
N ASP A 12 8.43 -8.41 11.39
CA ASP A 12 8.31 -9.87 11.45
C ASP A 12 6.87 -10.39 11.60
N HIS A 13 5.89 -9.63 11.16
CA HIS A 13 4.51 -10.08 11.12
C HIS A 13 4.35 -11.18 10.06
N LYS A 14 4.09 -12.39 10.49
CA LYS A 14 3.98 -13.60 9.66
C LYS A 14 2.64 -14.26 9.91
N ALA A 15 1.65 -13.90 9.11
CA ALA A 15 0.32 -14.48 9.19
C ALA A 15 -0.07 -15.16 7.88
N PRO A 16 -0.94 -16.19 7.92
CA PRO A 16 -1.38 -16.90 6.72
C PRO A 16 -2.39 -16.09 5.88
N TRP A 17 -2.78 -14.89 6.33
CA TRP A 17 -3.71 -13.99 5.68
C TRP A 17 -3.03 -12.67 5.30
N ASP A 18 -3.32 -11.60 6.00
CA ASP A 18 -2.85 -10.26 5.70
C ASP A 18 -1.36 -10.11 5.98
N ALA A 19 -0.92 -9.94 7.20
CA ALA A 19 0.46 -9.76 7.62
C ALA A 19 1.12 -8.44 7.21
N GLN A 20 0.33 -7.39 6.98
CA GLN A 20 0.85 -6.04 6.86
C GLN A 20 1.27 -5.49 8.22
N GLY A 21 2.16 -4.48 8.20
CA GLY A 21 2.58 -3.79 9.42
C GLY A 21 1.45 -2.98 10.05
N PHE A 22 0.66 -2.30 9.24
CA PHE A 22 -0.46 -1.45 9.68
C PHE A 22 -1.70 -1.73 8.85
N ASP A 23 -2.87 -1.38 9.43
CA ASP A 23 -4.15 -1.56 8.78
C ASP A 23 -5.09 -0.37 9.01
N SER A 24 -5.82 0.03 7.97
CA SER A 24 -7.00 0.89 8.03
C SER A 24 -8.15 0.14 7.37
N ASP A 25 -8.95 -0.50 8.18
CA ASP A 25 -10.01 -1.41 7.74
C ASP A 25 -11.35 -0.67 7.52
N TRP A 26 -12.39 -1.39 7.17
CA TRP A 26 -13.74 -0.88 6.99
C TRP A 26 -14.26 -0.17 8.27
N ASN A 27 -15.25 0.70 8.11
CA ASN A 27 -15.75 1.61 9.16
C ASN A 27 -14.72 2.63 9.66
N CYS A 28 -13.63 2.84 8.93
CA CYS A 28 -12.63 3.85 9.25
C CYS A 28 -12.92 5.17 8.54
N ARG A 29 -12.79 6.28 9.28
CA ARG A 29 -12.81 7.63 8.72
C ARG A 29 -11.66 8.45 9.25
N ASN A 30 -10.97 9.11 8.33
CA ASN A 30 -9.85 10.01 8.64
C ASN A 30 -8.75 9.32 9.49
N THR A 31 -8.45 8.06 9.20
CA THR A 31 -7.31 7.37 9.84
C THR A 31 -6.02 8.01 9.36
N LEU A 32 -5.15 8.36 10.30
CA LEU A 32 -3.82 8.91 10.03
C LEU A 32 -2.75 7.93 10.51
N ILE A 33 -1.97 7.39 9.59
CA ILE A 33 -0.82 6.52 9.86
C ILE A 33 0.44 7.29 9.45
N GLN A 34 1.24 7.72 10.44
CA GLN A 34 2.39 8.58 10.17
C GLN A 34 3.58 8.32 11.11
N TYR A 35 4.79 8.64 10.65
CA TYR A 35 6.03 8.53 11.43
C TYR A 35 6.26 7.14 12.02
N ASN A 36 5.84 6.09 11.31
CA ASN A 36 6.06 4.72 11.72
C ASN A 36 7.20 4.10 10.91
N TYR A 37 7.80 3.07 11.49
CA TYR A 37 8.76 2.20 10.84
C TYR A 37 8.18 0.80 10.69
N SER A 38 8.12 0.30 9.46
CA SER A 38 7.63 -1.04 9.11
C SER A 38 8.74 -1.80 8.41
N HIS A 39 9.03 -3.04 8.82
CA HIS A 39 10.06 -3.80 8.14
C HIS A 39 9.91 -5.32 8.29
N ASP A 40 10.39 -6.04 7.29
CA ASP A 40 10.48 -7.50 7.29
C ASP A 40 9.13 -8.24 7.53
N ASN A 41 8.02 -7.59 7.26
CA ASN A 41 6.70 -8.20 7.34
C ASN A 41 6.41 -9.06 6.09
N ASP A 42 5.68 -10.16 6.25
CA ASP A 42 5.28 -11.02 5.13
C ASP A 42 4.28 -10.33 4.19
N GLY A 43 3.39 -9.52 4.72
CA GLY A 43 2.48 -8.64 3.98
C GLY A 43 3.18 -7.39 3.45
N GLY A 44 2.62 -6.28 3.37
CA GLY A 44 3.26 -5.01 3.04
C GLY A 44 3.44 -4.13 4.26
N MET A 45 3.70 -2.85 4.04
CA MET A 45 3.69 -1.84 5.08
C MET A 45 2.27 -1.62 5.59
N VAL A 46 1.30 -1.47 4.69
CA VAL A 46 -0.07 -1.09 5.06
C VAL A 46 -1.12 -1.74 4.16
N LEU A 47 -2.22 -2.16 4.78
CA LEU A 47 -3.48 -2.47 4.14
C LEU A 47 -4.47 -1.32 4.36
N ILE A 48 -5.17 -0.91 3.33
CA ILE A 48 -6.27 0.05 3.38
C ILE A 48 -7.45 -0.64 2.70
N CYS A 49 -8.46 -1.05 3.44
CA CYS A 49 -9.48 -1.87 2.85
C CYS A 49 -10.91 -1.50 3.23
N ASN A 50 -11.82 -1.92 2.37
CA ASN A 50 -13.25 -1.84 2.57
C ASN A 50 -13.97 -2.93 1.80
N SER A 51 -14.83 -3.69 2.47
CA SER A 51 -15.66 -4.70 1.79
C SER A 51 -16.89 -4.06 1.16
N GLY A 52 -16.93 -4.01 -0.17
CA GLY A 52 -18.13 -3.57 -0.90
C GLY A 52 -19.28 -4.58 -0.88
N GLU A 53 -19.05 -5.78 -0.39
CA GLU A 53 -20.07 -6.84 -0.26
C GLU A 53 -20.85 -6.73 1.07
N SER A 54 -20.33 -5.98 2.03
CA SER A 54 -20.99 -5.82 3.32
C SER A 54 -22.12 -4.79 3.25
N PRO A 55 -23.28 -5.05 3.86
CA PRO A 55 -24.39 -4.11 3.90
C PRO A 55 -24.00 -2.78 4.54
N ALA A 56 -24.47 -1.67 3.98
CA ALA A 56 -24.19 -0.32 4.50
C ALA A 56 -24.61 -0.11 5.97
N THR A 57 -25.51 -0.92 6.49
CA THR A 57 -25.89 -0.94 7.91
C THR A 57 -24.77 -1.39 8.83
N PHE A 58 -23.82 -2.14 8.32
CA PHE A 58 -22.66 -2.65 9.06
C PHE A 58 -21.34 -2.00 8.64
N ASN A 59 -21.30 -1.47 7.43
CA ASN A 59 -20.08 -0.97 6.82
C ASN A 59 -20.30 0.44 6.28
N ALA A 60 -19.85 1.44 7.05
CA ALA A 60 -19.88 2.85 6.66
C ALA A 60 -18.76 3.23 5.67
N GLY A 61 -17.95 2.26 5.24
CA GLY A 61 -16.85 2.47 4.31
C GLY A 61 -15.50 2.74 4.98
N ASN A 62 -14.49 2.99 4.14
CA ASN A 62 -13.19 3.52 4.53
C ASN A 62 -12.94 4.79 3.73
N VAL A 63 -12.87 5.92 4.40
CA VAL A 63 -12.83 7.25 3.76
C VAL A 63 -11.81 8.16 4.43
N GLY A 64 -10.96 8.80 3.63
CA GLY A 64 -10.06 9.84 4.12
C GLY A 64 -8.84 9.31 4.86
N THR A 65 -8.42 8.08 4.60
CA THR A 65 -7.19 7.52 5.19
C THR A 65 -5.96 8.24 4.64
N VAL A 66 -5.06 8.65 5.54
CA VAL A 66 -3.80 9.32 5.22
C VAL A 66 -2.62 8.50 5.71
N ILE A 67 -1.73 8.13 4.79
CA ILE A 67 -0.49 7.39 5.06
C ILE A 67 0.67 8.33 4.70
N ARG A 68 1.41 8.82 5.70
CA ARG A 68 2.47 9.79 5.42
C ARG A 68 3.67 9.68 6.36
N TYR A 69 4.84 10.06 5.84
CA TYR A 69 6.09 10.12 6.62
C TYR A 69 6.46 8.82 7.31
N ASN A 70 6.06 7.67 6.72
CA ASN A 70 6.45 6.36 7.21
C ASN A 70 7.66 5.86 6.42
N ILE A 71 8.39 4.94 7.03
CA ILE A 71 9.50 4.22 6.40
C ILE A 71 9.11 2.74 6.35
N SER A 72 9.15 2.16 5.16
CA SER A 72 8.98 0.72 4.92
C SER A 72 10.27 0.16 4.33
N ILE A 73 10.86 -0.80 5.00
CA ILE A 73 12.07 -1.46 4.50
C ILE A 73 11.83 -2.96 4.45
N ASN A 74 11.97 -3.52 3.24
CA ASN A 74 11.95 -4.96 3.08
C ASN A 74 10.62 -5.63 3.50
N ASP A 75 9.53 -4.91 3.50
CA ASP A 75 8.18 -5.46 3.66
C ASP A 75 7.75 -6.25 2.42
N GLY A 76 6.75 -7.10 2.56
CA GLY A 76 6.28 -7.96 1.50
C GLY A 76 7.22 -9.13 1.21
N ARG A 77 7.74 -9.78 2.24
CA ARG A 77 8.68 -10.94 2.16
C ARG A 77 8.00 -12.29 2.25
N ARG A 78 6.76 -12.36 1.91
CA ARG A 78 5.98 -13.61 2.01
C ARG A 78 6.69 -14.80 1.36
N THR A 79 6.86 -15.86 2.14
CA THR A 79 7.49 -17.11 1.70
C THR A 79 6.49 -18.25 1.58
N ARG A 80 5.27 -18.07 2.09
CA ARG A 80 4.19 -19.06 2.05
C ARG A 80 2.93 -18.42 1.50
N PRO A 81 2.16 -19.12 0.66
CA PRO A 81 0.94 -18.56 0.08
C PRO A 81 -0.14 -18.35 1.15
N THR A 82 -0.91 -17.30 0.96
CA THR A 82 -2.23 -17.11 1.57
C THR A 82 -3.28 -17.83 0.74
N ARG A 83 -4.58 -17.69 1.11
CA ARG A 83 -5.68 -18.09 0.20
C ARG A 83 -5.68 -17.30 -1.11
N ALA A 84 -5.17 -16.07 -1.11
CA ALA A 84 -5.02 -15.24 -2.30
C ALA A 84 -3.67 -15.44 -3.02
N GLY A 85 -2.91 -16.48 -2.69
CA GLY A 85 -1.60 -16.76 -3.25
C GLY A 85 -0.46 -16.00 -2.54
N MET A 86 0.59 -15.71 -3.28
CA MET A 86 1.80 -15.03 -2.78
C MET A 86 1.66 -13.51 -2.74
N PHE A 87 0.46 -13.02 -2.51
CA PHE A 87 0.11 -11.62 -2.52
C PHE A 87 0.75 -10.86 -1.34
N SER A 88 1.54 -9.86 -1.64
CA SER A 88 2.19 -9.02 -0.64
C SER A 88 2.73 -7.70 -1.23
N PRO A 89 1.86 -6.84 -1.77
CA PRO A 89 2.28 -5.52 -2.22
C PRO A 89 2.84 -4.71 -1.05
N SER A 90 3.71 -3.74 -1.32
CA SER A 90 4.20 -2.87 -0.24
C SER A 90 3.08 -2.03 0.37
N ILE A 91 2.15 -1.57 -0.46
CA ILE A 91 0.89 -0.92 -0.05
C ILE A 91 -0.26 -1.62 -0.77
N HIS A 92 -1.25 -2.05 -0.01
CA HIS A 92 -2.45 -2.69 -0.54
C HIS A 92 -3.68 -1.82 -0.30
N ILE A 93 -4.43 -1.54 -1.37
CA ILE A 93 -5.72 -0.86 -1.32
C ILE A 93 -6.77 -1.86 -1.85
N ALA A 94 -7.65 -2.35 -1.00
CA ALA A 94 -8.61 -3.38 -1.34
C ALA A 94 -10.05 -2.90 -1.21
N GLY A 95 -10.80 -2.97 -2.32
CA GLY A 95 -12.21 -2.64 -2.35
C GLY A 95 -12.53 -1.14 -2.47
N PRO A 96 -13.80 -0.75 -2.23
CA PRO A 96 -14.29 0.61 -2.46
C PRO A 96 -13.86 1.59 -1.34
N VAL A 97 -12.58 1.87 -1.29
CA VAL A 97 -11.96 2.88 -0.42
C VAL A 97 -12.02 4.24 -1.11
N LYS A 98 -12.18 5.34 -0.37
CA LYS A 98 -12.32 6.68 -0.95
C LYS A 98 -11.41 7.72 -0.30
N ASN A 99 -10.92 8.65 -1.13
CA ASN A 99 -10.13 9.81 -0.70
C ASN A 99 -8.90 9.41 0.13
N THR A 100 -8.13 8.44 -0.36
CA THR A 100 -6.90 7.99 0.29
C THR A 100 -5.73 8.88 -0.13
N THR A 101 -4.92 9.30 0.83
CA THR A 101 -3.68 10.04 0.56
C THR A 101 -2.47 9.23 1.03
N ILE A 102 -1.53 8.99 0.12
CA ILE A 102 -0.26 8.32 0.39
C ILE A 102 0.86 9.31 0.06
N SER A 103 1.51 9.89 1.07
CA SER A 103 2.44 10.98 0.80
C SER A 103 3.70 10.96 1.65
N HIS A 104 4.84 11.34 1.03
CA HIS A 104 6.12 11.52 1.72
C HIS A 104 6.57 10.28 2.51
N ASN A 105 6.27 9.09 2.03
CA ASN A 105 6.76 7.84 2.60
C ASN A 105 8.04 7.40 1.84
N ILE A 106 8.87 6.62 2.52
CA ILE A 106 9.99 5.90 1.93
C ILE A 106 9.63 4.43 1.88
N ILE A 107 9.53 3.86 0.68
CA ILE A 107 9.20 2.46 0.45
C ILE A 107 10.40 1.81 -0.24
N HIS A 108 11.15 1.01 0.51
CA HIS A 108 12.29 0.26 0.00
C HIS A 108 11.95 -1.23 -0.08
N ALA A 109 11.69 -1.70 -1.26
CA ALA A 109 11.43 -3.12 -1.53
C ALA A 109 12.72 -3.84 -1.93
N ASN A 110 13.21 -4.73 -1.09
CA ASN A 110 14.32 -5.62 -1.37
C ASN A 110 13.93 -6.72 -2.37
N ARG A 111 14.87 -7.60 -2.68
CA ARG A 111 14.59 -8.79 -3.47
C ARG A 111 13.59 -9.70 -2.74
N ARG A 112 12.62 -10.17 -3.48
CA ARG A 112 11.60 -11.09 -2.93
C ARG A 112 12.21 -12.45 -2.61
N ALA A 113 11.66 -13.09 -1.59
CA ALA A 113 12.18 -14.37 -1.12
C ALA A 113 11.95 -15.51 -2.13
N THR A 114 10.89 -15.42 -2.93
CA THR A 114 10.54 -16.40 -3.97
C THR A 114 10.20 -15.72 -5.29
N LYS A 115 10.27 -16.47 -6.39
CA LYS A 115 9.90 -15.95 -7.72
C LYS A 115 8.42 -15.65 -7.85
N GLU A 116 7.59 -16.34 -7.09
CA GLU A 116 6.14 -16.24 -7.09
C GLU A 116 5.63 -15.07 -6.25
N ALA A 117 6.48 -14.49 -5.39
CA ALA A 117 6.08 -13.40 -4.54
C ALA A 117 5.64 -12.17 -5.35
N ASP A 118 4.60 -11.50 -4.87
CA ASP A 118 4.16 -10.23 -5.44
C ASP A 118 5.28 -9.20 -5.36
N ARG A 119 5.48 -8.46 -6.44
CA ARG A 119 6.53 -7.44 -6.58
C ARG A 119 5.96 -6.05 -6.80
N SER A 120 4.69 -5.86 -6.48
CA SER A 120 4.07 -4.55 -6.62
C SER A 120 4.42 -3.62 -5.46
N MET A 121 4.62 -2.35 -5.79
CA MET A 121 4.74 -1.28 -4.80
C MET A 121 3.38 -0.93 -4.22
N ILE A 122 2.41 -0.70 -5.10
CA ILE A 122 1.03 -0.47 -4.71
C ILE A 122 0.15 -1.36 -5.59
N THR A 123 -0.76 -2.08 -4.96
CA THR A 123 -1.86 -2.75 -5.65
C THR A 123 -3.18 -2.21 -5.13
N SER A 124 -4.01 -1.72 -6.06
CA SER A 124 -5.41 -1.43 -5.83
C SER A 124 -6.25 -2.48 -6.56
N ASP A 125 -7.02 -3.25 -5.82
CA ASP A 125 -7.82 -4.34 -6.35
C ASP A 125 -9.25 -4.39 -5.79
N SER A 126 -10.00 -5.41 -6.19
CA SER A 126 -11.40 -5.54 -5.81
C SER A 126 -11.60 -6.33 -4.52
N TRP A 127 -12.35 -5.76 -3.63
CA TRP A 127 -13.07 -6.47 -2.60
C TRP A 127 -14.54 -6.02 -2.60
N GLY A 128 -15.30 -6.51 -3.61
CA GLY A 128 -16.66 -6.06 -3.87
C GLY A 128 -16.77 -4.63 -4.43
N GLY A 129 -15.72 -4.12 -5.05
CA GLY A 129 -15.61 -2.78 -5.64
C GLY A 129 -14.16 -2.33 -5.74
N TYR A 130 -13.93 -1.10 -6.18
CA TYR A 130 -12.60 -0.54 -6.41
C TYR A 130 -12.46 0.82 -5.72
N SER A 131 -11.24 1.22 -5.46
CA SER A 131 -10.94 2.52 -4.86
C SER A 131 -11.28 3.68 -5.80
N ASP A 132 -11.52 4.81 -5.19
CA ASP A 132 -11.77 6.09 -5.87
C ASP A 132 -11.03 7.22 -5.17
N SER A 133 -10.40 8.09 -5.96
CA SER A 133 -9.68 9.27 -5.47
C SER A 133 -8.51 8.91 -4.54
N THR A 134 -7.52 8.20 -5.10
CA THR A 134 -6.25 7.94 -4.41
C THR A 134 -5.18 8.95 -4.85
N PHE A 135 -4.58 9.64 -3.89
CA PHE A 135 -3.55 10.66 -4.12
C PHE A 135 -2.20 10.15 -3.62
N VAL A 136 -1.26 9.92 -4.54
CA VAL A 136 0.08 9.40 -4.25
C VAL A 136 1.12 10.47 -4.55
N GLN A 137 1.69 11.11 -3.52
CA GLN A 137 2.44 12.34 -3.68
C GLN A 137 3.76 12.36 -2.92
N GLY A 138 4.85 12.75 -3.58
CA GLY A 138 6.13 13.01 -2.93
C GLY A 138 6.76 11.81 -2.22
N ASN A 139 6.37 10.58 -2.56
CA ASN A 139 6.96 9.38 -1.98
C ASN A 139 8.28 9.02 -2.68
N ILE A 140 9.10 8.23 -1.99
CA ILE A 140 10.28 7.59 -2.56
C ILE A 140 10.00 6.10 -2.67
N PHE A 141 9.90 5.60 -3.90
CA PHE A 141 9.78 4.18 -4.22
C PHE A 141 11.11 3.67 -4.72
N TYR A 142 11.76 2.81 -3.93
CA TYR A 142 13.00 2.17 -4.31
C TYR A 142 12.81 0.64 -4.37
N THR A 143 13.31 0.03 -5.43
CA THR A 143 13.26 -1.43 -5.59
C THR A 143 14.58 -1.99 -6.10
N GLN A 144 15.01 -3.10 -5.52
CA GLN A 144 16.19 -3.86 -5.97
C GLN A 144 15.88 -4.85 -7.10
N GLU A 145 14.61 -5.11 -7.38
CA GLU A 145 14.15 -5.96 -8.48
C GLU A 145 13.06 -5.25 -9.28
N ALA A 146 12.77 -5.73 -10.47
CA ALA A 146 11.69 -5.18 -11.28
C ALA A 146 10.35 -5.25 -10.52
N SER A 147 9.77 -4.10 -10.23
CA SER A 147 8.50 -3.93 -9.53
C SER A 147 7.41 -3.39 -10.46
N THR A 148 6.22 -3.17 -9.94
CA THR A 148 5.07 -2.69 -10.70
C THR A 148 4.12 -1.90 -9.79
N PHE A 149 3.22 -1.14 -10.42
CA PHE A 149 2.04 -0.54 -9.79
C PHE A 149 0.79 -1.11 -10.46
N ASN A 150 -0.16 -1.57 -9.68
CA ASN A 150 -1.40 -2.17 -10.18
C ASN A 150 -2.62 -1.36 -9.74
N PHE A 151 -3.19 -0.61 -10.68
CA PHE A 151 -4.42 0.16 -10.48
C PHE A 151 -5.40 -0.22 -11.59
N THR A 152 -6.11 -1.35 -11.43
CA THR A 152 -6.82 -1.98 -12.56
C THR A 152 -8.13 -1.30 -12.92
N LYS A 153 -8.95 -0.93 -11.94
CA LYS A 153 -10.27 -0.32 -12.15
C LYS A 153 -10.58 0.78 -11.14
N SER A 154 -9.58 1.23 -10.41
CA SER A 154 -9.70 2.43 -9.58
C SER A 154 -9.93 3.67 -10.43
N THR A 155 -10.54 4.68 -9.86
CA THR A 155 -10.90 5.92 -10.55
C THR A 155 -10.32 7.14 -9.84
N ASN A 156 -10.10 8.21 -10.60
CA ASN A 156 -9.63 9.50 -10.08
C ASN A 156 -8.31 9.44 -9.30
N ASP A 157 -7.42 8.51 -9.67
CA ASP A 157 -6.11 8.38 -9.02
C ASP A 157 -5.15 9.44 -9.57
N VAL A 158 -4.39 10.05 -8.66
CA VAL A 158 -3.42 11.09 -9.00
C VAL A 158 -2.06 10.74 -8.42
N PHE A 159 -1.04 10.74 -9.29
CA PHE A 159 0.36 10.59 -8.92
C PHE A 159 1.09 11.90 -9.19
N SER A 160 1.84 12.41 -8.23
CA SER A 160 2.56 13.68 -8.38
C SER A 160 3.84 13.75 -7.57
N GLY A 161 4.94 14.05 -8.23
CA GLY A 161 6.23 14.36 -7.60
C GLY A 161 6.89 13.21 -6.86
N ASN A 162 6.56 11.97 -7.17
CA ASN A 162 7.19 10.82 -6.54
C ASN A 162 8.56 10.53 -7.17
N TYR A 163 9.46 9.93 -6.39
CA TYR A 163 10.75 9.42 -6.83
C TYR A 163 10.64 7.92 -7.10
N TYR A 164 11.16 7.50 -8.25
CA TYR A 164 11.16 6.10 -8.69
C TYR A 164 12.60 5.62 -8.91
N LEU A 165 13.12 4.83 -7.99
CA LEU A 165 14.48 4.31 -7.98
C LEU A 165 14.48 2.80 -8.23
N GLY A 166 15.21 2.35 -9.24
CA GLY A 166 15.22 0.95 -9.69
C GLY A 166 14.36 0.73 -10.93
N THR A 167 13.98 -0.51 -11.18
CA THR A 167 13.26 -0.92 -12.39
C THR A 167 11.77 -1.12 -12.13
N PHE A 168 10.93 -0.49 -12.93
CA PHE A 168 9.47 -0.64 -12.86
C PHE A 168 8.92 -1.11 -14.20
N LYS A 169 8.20 -2.25 -14.20
CA LYS A 169 7.53 -2.79 -15.40
C LYS A 169 6.32 -1.93 -15.79
N VAL A 170 5.56 -1.53 -14.80
CA VAL A 170 4.44 -0.59 -14.94
C VAL A 170 4.65 0.52 -13.92
N LYS A 171 4.74 1.74 -14.41
CA LYS A 171 4.84 2.96 -13.61
C LYS A 171 3.62 3.84 -13.91
N PRO A 172 2.97 4.42 -12.91
CA PRO A 172 1.85 5.31 -13.14
C PRO A 172 2.29 6.58 -13.87
N ALA A 173 1.35 7.22 -14.56
CA ALA A 173 1.56 8.57 -15.08
C ALA A 173 1.67 9.53 -13.88
N ASP A 174 2.88 9.97 -13.60
CA ASP A 174 3.19 10.91 -12.52
C ASP A 174 3.57 12.24 -13.15
N LYS A 175 2.77 13.27 -12.88
CA LYS A 175 2.87 14.57 -13.54
C LYS A 175 4.23 15.25 -13.33
N ASP A 176 4.82 15.06 -12.15
CA ASP A 176 6.08 15.68 -11.75
C ASP A 176 7.07 14.63 -11.24
N ALA A 177 7.05 13.43 -11.86
CA ALA A 177 7.95 12.34 -11.51
C ALA A 177 9.40 12.82 -11.42
N ARG A 178 10.07 12.45 -10.33
CA ARG A 178 11.46 12.80 -10.11
C ARG A 178 12.35 11.59 -10.32
N SER A 179 13.48 11.79 -10.97
CA SER A 179 14.56 10.82 -11.08
C SER A 179 15.78 11.34 -10.35
N VAL A 180 16.50 10.46 -9.70
CA VAL A 180 17.87 10.79 -9.25
C VAL A 180 18.77 10.49 -10.43
N SER A 181 19.48 11.49 -10.94
CA SER A 181 20.59 11.26 -11.86
C SER A 181 21.69 10.54 -11.08
N GLU A 182 22.16 9.41 -11.62
CA GLU A 182 23.38 8.77 -11.14
C GLU A 182 24.57 9.72 -11.20
#